data_129313a23fc20a4c76433fbdee7241a1
#
_entry.id   129313a23fc20a4c76433fbdee7241a1
#
_cell.length_a   1.000
_cell.length_b   1.000
_cell.length_c   1.000
_cell.angle_alpha   90.00
_cell.angle_beta   90.00
_cell.angle_gamma   90.00
#
_symmetry.space_group_name_H-M   'P 1'
#
loop_
_entity.id
_entity.type
_entity.pdbx_description
1 polymer ?
#
loop_
_entity_poly.entity_id
_entity_poly.type
_entity_poly.pdbx_seq_one_letter_code
_entity_poly.pdbx_strand_id
1 'polypeptide(L)'
;MLIKFLRPSARCILLLAALLAQYSGPSQATPYSAEYWARRPAISHVSLSPDGASLALLRITEKGANPVIEVYPTDDLKAVPFRVNADPMEIVEIKWVDDSNLIFLARQQVREMIDGFNEGVYEFRIALVDLEARKIHGFNERDPSLVSTLPNKKNKILISFAEGTSGGVGAKLQEAFRPRAYWEFDLKTGSKKLLIRGKILLGNIDFDGDGNPTLARGFDLASREYLWFWRPENTGEWKEFHRQSEDAFEEFRVFGFDPQVPGNLIVEANRNANTSGLWSFDPESGEFSELLYHRNDVDICGVRYHSNEWEHPNLVSGVVHCKEKPTTEYFDSSEQALHAHIESLIPHPYYLRVAGRSRDGQTLVIRNSGPNDPGTHYLLHEGTLQLIGAERPWLDSGNLANVHYVTYAARDGEVIPAFVTVPKGNPPFPMVVMPHGGPFVRETVIFDEWAQMLANEGFLVLQPQYRGSKGYGQRFYQIAFANGGQGGYKMQDDKDDGVTWAI
;
A
#
# COMPACT_ATOMS: atom_id res chain seq x y z
N MET A 1 -49.99 -36.13 -60.04
CA MET A 1 -48.55 -35.87 -59.80
C MET A 1 -48.33 -35.86 -58.31
N LEU A 2 -47.89 -37.01 -57.73
CA LEU A 2 -47.73 -37.22 -56.29
C LEU A 2 -46.30 -36.82 -55.88
N ILE A 3 -46.15 -35.83 -55.04
CA ILE A 3 -44.87 -35.46 -54.43
C ILE A 3 -44.69 -36.35 -53.22
N LYS A 4 -43.69 -37.27 -53.27
CA LYS A 4 -43.24 -38.08 -52.15
C LYS A 4 -42.39 -37.23 -51.19
N PHE A 5 -42.81 -36.99 -49.97
CA PHE A 5 -41.98 -36.49 -48.88
C PHE A 5 -41.00 -37.57 -48.41
N LEU A 6 -39.73 -37.31 -48.65
CA LEU A 6 -38.60 -38.10 -48.06
C LEU A 6 -38.53 -37.80 -46.57
N ARG A 7 -38.70 -38.82 -45.73
CA ARG A 7 -38.41 -38.75 -44.28
C ARG A 7 -36.89 -38.72 -44.10
N PRO A 8 -36.32 -37.82 -43.29
CA PRO A 8 -34.89 -37.84 -43.01
C PRO A 8 -34.56 -39.09 -42.20
N SER A 9 -33.47 -39.77 -42.57
CA SER A 9 -33.02 -41.00 -41.92
C SER A 9 -32.51 -40.70 -40.51
N ALA A 10 -32.73 -41.63 -39.57
CA ALA A 10 -32.31 -41.55 -38.18
C ALA A 10 -30.79 -41.25 -38.01
N ARG A 11 -29.97 -41.50 -39.02
CA ARG A 11 -28.52 -41.16 -39.03
C ARG A 11 -28.27 -39.64 -39.17
N CYS A 12 -29.09 -38.87 -39.85
CA CYS A 12 -28.95 -37.41 -39.93
C CYS A 12 -29.34 -36.71 -38.62
N ILE A 13 -30.30 -37.25 -37.87
CA ILE A 13 -30.70 -36.69 -36.58
C ILE A 13 -29.63 -36.94 -35.52
N LEU A 14 -28.95 -38.11 -35.55
CA LEU A 14 -27.86 -38.44 -34.65
C LEU A 14 -26.59 -37.60 -34.94
N LEU A 15 -26.31 -37.27 -36.19
CA LEU A 15 -25.18 -36.38 -36.55
C LEU A 15 -25.44 -34.90 -36.16
N LEU A 16 -26.68 -34.42 -36.25
CA LEU A 16 -27.03 -33.07 -35.78
C LEU A 16 -27.01 -32.99 -34.24
N ALA A 17 -27.45 -34.05 -33.53
CA ALA A 17 -27.37 -34.11 -32.07
C ALA A 17 -25.90 -34.22 -31.58
N ALA A 18 -25.02 -34.92 -32.31
CA ALA A 18 -23.61 -35.00 -31.99
C ALA A 18 -22.83 -33.69 -32.29
N LEU A 19 -23.27 -32.90 -33.28
CA LEU A 19 -22.73 -31.57 -33.56
C LEU A 19 -23.21 -30.50 -32.56
N LEU A 20 -24.41 -30.63 -32.02
CA LEU A 20 -24.92 -29.74 -30.95
C LEU A 20 -24.34 -30.08 -29.57
N ALA A 21 -23.88 -31.30 -29.33
CA ALA A 21 -23.20 -31.68 -28.09
C ALA A 21 -21.72 -31.21 -28.03
N GLN A 22 -21.13 -30.71 -29.10
CA GLN A 22 -19.76 -30.15 -29.12
C GLN A 22 -19.71 -28.62 -28.98
N TYR A 23 -20.83 -27.94 -28.93
CA TYR A 23 -20.92 -26.55 -28.53
C TYR A 23 -21.24 -26.45 -27.03
N SER A 24 -20.45 -27.09 -26.19
CA SER A 24 -20.28 -26.60 -24.83
C SER A 24 -19.45 -25.33 -24.93
N GLY A 25 -20.09 -24.18 -25.00
CA GLY A 25 -19.44 -22.89 -24.79
C GLY A 25 -18.64 -22.97 -23.48
N PRO A 26 -17.62 -22.14 -23.33
CA PRO A 26 -16.84 -22.15 -22.11
C PRO A 26 -17.80 -22.12 -20.93
N SER A 27 -17.71 -23.15 -20.07
CA SER A 27 -18.48 -23.22 -18.84
C SER A 27 -18.17 -21.94 -18.08
N GLN A 28 -19.16 -21.05 -17.95
CA GLN A 28 -19.03 -19.92 -17.03
C GLN A 28 -18.78 -20.54 -15.66
N ALA A 29 -17.61 -20.27 -15.10
CA ALA A 29 -17.29 -20.68 -13.75
C ALA A 29 -18.40 -20.16 -12.83
N THR A 30 -18.88 -20.99 -11.93
CA THR A 30 -19.90 -20.57 -10.96
C THR A 30 -19.34 -19.38 -10.16
N PRO A 31 -20.08 -18.26 -10.07
CA PRO A 31 -19.61 -17.11 -9.30
C PRO A 31 -19.27 -17.49 -7.86
N TYR A 32 -18.21 -16.90 -7.34
CA TYR A 32 -17.87 -17.05 -5.92
C TYR A 32 -18.94 -16.39 -5.06
N SER A 33 -19.35 -17.04 -3.97
CA SER A 33 -20.27 -16.40 -3.03
C SER A 33 -19.63 -15.17 -2.38
N ALA A 34 -20.45 -14.22 -1.93
CA ALA A 34 -19.99 -13.02 -1.22
C ALA A 34 -19.07 -13.34 -0.02
N GLU A 35 -19.28 -14.51 0.61
CA GLU A 35 -18.43 -14.98 1.70
C GLU A 35 -16.96 -15.18 1.28
N TYR A 36 -16.70 -15.64 0.05
CA TYR A 36 -15.34 -15.82 -0.46
C TYR A 36 -14.60 -14.48 -0.59
N TRP A 37 -15.29 -13.43 -1.00
CA TRP A 37 -14.75 -12.08 -1.12
C TRP A 37 -14.53 -11.43 0.25
N ALA A 38 -15.42 -11.67 1.20
CA ALA A 38 -15.36 -11.12 2.56
C ALA A 38 -14.29 -11.78 3.46
N ARG A 39 -13.67 -12.88 3.04
CA ARG A 39 -12.63 -13.55 3.84
C ARG A 39 -11.38 -12.68 3.95
N ARG A 40 -10.85 -12.58 5.16
CA ARG A 40 -9.53 -11.99 5.38
C ARG A 40 -8.43 -12.84 4.72
N PRO A 41 -7.32 -12.24 4.28
CA PRO A 41 -6.20 -12.99 3.70
C PRO A 41 -5.74 -14.16 4.60
N ALA A 42 -5.44 -15.31 3.99
CA ALA A 42 -4.95 -16.49 4.72
C ALA A 42 -3.54 -16.25 5.31
N ILE A 43 -2.72 -15.51 4.57
CA ILE A 43 -1.40 -15.04 5.02
C ILE A 43 -1.27 -13.54 4.75
N SER A 44 -0.51 -12.85 5.59
CA SER A 44 -0.17 -11.44 5.42
C SER A 44 1.13 -11.09 6.15
N HIS A 45 1.64 -9.88 5.97
CA HIS A 45 2.84 -9.39 6.67
C HIS A 45 4.04 -10.35 6.58
N VAL A 46 4.26 -10.93 5.39
CA VAL A 46 5.40 -11.83 5.17
C VAL A 46 6.69 -11.01 5.21
N SER A 47 7.61 -11.37 6.08
CA SER A 47 8.80 -10.57 6.39
C SER A 47 9.99 -11.48 6.72
N LEU A 48 11.21 -11.01 6.43
CA LEU A 48 12.46 -11.76 6.54
C LEU A 48 13.32 -11.20 7.66
N SER A 49 13.97 -12.10 8.44
CA SER A 49 14.99 -11.68 9.41
C SER A 49 16.20 -11.05 8.73
N PRO A 50 16.93 -10.13 9.40
CA PRO A 50 18.07 -9.44 8.79
C PRO A 50 19.18 -10.37 8.30
N ASP A 51 19.41 -11.50 8.96
CA ASP A 51 20.37 -12.53 8.56
C ASP A 51 19.86 -13.44 7.43
N GLY A 52 18.57 -13.34 7.07
CA GLY A 52 17.95 -14.17 6.05
C GLY A 52 17.61 -15.59 6.48
N ALA A 53 17.85 -15.98 7.73
CA ALA A 53 17.66 -17.34 8.21
C ALA A 53 16.21 -17.67 8.61
N SER A 54 15.39 -16.66 8.90
CA SER A 54 14.02 -16.82 9.37
C SER A 54 13.00 -16.00 8.59
N LEU A 55 11.88 -16.65 8.24
CA LEU A 55 10.72 -16.04 7.62
C LEU A 55 9.58 -15.96 8.62
N ALA A 56 9.04 -14.78 8.87
CA ALA A 56 7.85 -14.58 9.69
C ALA A 56 6.65 -14.15 8.84
N LEU A 57 5.46 -14.60 9.20
CA LEU A 57 4.21 -14.18 8.58
C LEU A 57 3.05 -14.24 9.58
N LEU A 58 1.99 -13.49 9.28
CA LEU A 58 0.70 -13.66 9.93
C LEU A 58 -0.14 -14.68 9.17
N ARG A 59 -0.70 -15.66 9.89
CA ARG A 59 -1.60 -16.67 9.32
C ARG A 59 -2.92 -16.72 10.06
N ILE A 60 -4.01 -16.76 9.32
CA ILE A 60 -5.33 -17.13 9.83
C ILE A 60 -5.51 -18.62 9.62
N THR A 61 -5.57 -19.38 10.72
CA THR A 61 -5.62 -20.85 10.69
C THR A 61 -7.00 -21.39 10.44
N GLU A 62 -8.05 -20.66 10.85
CA GLU A 62 -9.46 -21.03 10.65
C GLU A 62 -10.35 -19.79 10.52
N LYS A 63 -11.55 -19.99 10.00
CA LYS A 63 -12.52 -18.90 9.79
C LYS A 63 -12.87 -18.21 11.12
N GLY A 64 -12.69 -16.89 11.17
CA GLY A 64 -13.03 -16.07 12.34
C GLY A 64 -11.97 -16.03 13.42
N ALA A 65 -10.90 -16.83 13.34
CA ALA A 65 -9.78 -16.75 14.27
C ALA A 65 -8.95 -15.45 14.11
N ASN A 66 -8.28 -15.06 15.18
CA ASN A 66 -7.27 -14.03 15.11
C ASN A 66 -6.03 -14.56 14.37
N PRO A 67 -5.27 -13.68 13.68
CA PRO A 67 -4.00 -14.07 13.09
C PRO A 67 -3.00 -14.52 14.15
N VAL A 68 -2.24 -15.57 13.85
CA VAL A 68 -1.07 -16.00 14.62
C VAL A 68 0.21 -15.68 13.84
N ILE A 69 1.30 -15.39 14.56
CA ILE A 69 2.62 -15.32 13.93
C ILE A 69 3.11 -16.75 13.71
N GLU A 70 3.57 -17.06 12.51
CA GLU A 70 4.33 -18.25 12.20
C GLU A 70 5.73 -17.85 11.75
N VAL A 71 6.75 -18.51 12.33
CA VAL A 71 8.15 -18.30 11.97
C VAL A 71 8.72 -19.62 11.46
N TYR A 72 9.29 -19.58 10.26
CA TYR A 72 9.89 -20.71 9.55
C TYR A 72 11.38 -20.48 9.32
N PRO A 73 12.21 -21.53 9.32
CA PRO A 73 13.54 -21.45 8.75
C PRO A 73 13.43 -21.29 7.23
N THR A 74 14.27 -20.45 6.62
CA THR A 74 14.22 -20.17 5.17
C THR A 74 14.72 -21.32 4.31
N ASP A 75 15.52 -22.21 4.86
CA ASP A 75 16.00 -23.43 4.22
C ASP A 75 14.95 -24.57 4.20
N ASP A 76 13.92 -24.51 5.06
CA ASP A 76 12.83 -25.50 5.08
C ASP A 76 11.47 -24.85 5.42
N LEU A 77 10.78 -24.33 4.41
CA LEU A 77 9.42 -23.78 4.57
C LEU A 77 8.34 -24.83 4.90
N LYS A 78 8.68 -26.13 4.89
CA LYS A 78 7.77 -27.22 5.28
C LYS A 78 7.95 -27.65 6.74
N ALA A 79 8.95 -27.11 7.42
CA ALA A 79 9.15 -27.34 8.86
C ALA A 79 7.93 -26.91 9.65
N VAL A 80 7.76 -27.50 10.85
CA VAL A 80 6.75 -27.05 11.78
C VAL A 80 7.15 -25.67 12.31
N PRO A 81 6.31 -24.61 12.09
CA PRO A 81 6.69 -23.26 12.47
C PRO A 81 6.67 -23.05 14.00
N PHE A 82 7.50 -22.14 14.47
CA PHE A 82 7.31 -21.55 15.77
C PHE A 82 6.08 -20.61 15.70
N ARG A 83 5.12 -20.80 16.63
CA ARG A 83 3.86 -20.04 16.63
C ARG A 83 3.73 -19.15 17.85
N VAL A 84 3.23 -17.92 17.61
CA VAL A 84 2.84 -16.98 18.66
C VAL A 84 1.37 -16.60 18.47
N ASN A 85 0.58 -16.77 19.51
CA ASN A 85 -0.81 -16.35 19.60
C ASN A 85 -0.93 -15.24 20.65
N ALA A 86 -1.68 -14.19 20.35
CA ALA A 86 -1.91 -13.06 21.26
C ALA A 86 -3.36 -12.98 21.78
N ASP A 87 -4.19 -14.02 21.58
CA ASP A 87 -5.59 -14.00 22.01
C ASP A 87 -5.75 -13.50 23.46
N PRO A 88 -6.75 -12.65 23.73
CA PRO A 88 -7.84 -12.22 22.85
C PRO A 88 -7.51 -11.04 21.93
N MET A 89 -6.27 -10.57 21.89
CA MET A 89 -5.83 -9.48 21.02
C MET A 89 -5.60 -9.98 19.58
N GLU A 90 -5.93 -9.16 18.60
CA GLU A 90 -5.65 -9.42 17.20
C GLU A 90 -4.28 -8.85 16.82
N ILE A 91 -3.36 -9.69 16.34
CA ILE A 91 -2.08 -9.22 15.78
C ILE A 91 -2.33 -8.60 14.42
N VAL A 92 -1.91 -7.35 14.22
CA VAL A 92 -2.16 -6.58 12.98
C VAL A 92 -0.90 -6.23 12.20
N GLU A 93 0.27 -6.31 12.81
CA GLU A 93 1.55 -6.01 12.17
C GLU A 93 2.67 -6.77 12.86
N ILE A 94 3.69 -7.17 12.09
CA ILE A 94 4.95 -7.74 12.58
C ILE A 94 6.14 -7.04 11.92
N LYS A 95 7.23 -6.85 12.65
CA LYS A 95 8.48 -6.32 12.12
C LYS A 95 9.68 -6.91 12.85
N TRP A 96 10.70 -7.33 12.09
CA TRP A 96 11.98 -7.74 12.65
C TRP A 96 12.74 -6.55 13.22
N VAL A 97 13.42 -6.76 14.32
CA VAL A 97 14.29 -5.78 14.98
C VAL A 97 15.76 -6.16 14.77
N ASP A 98 16.04 -7.44 14.91
CA ASP A 98 17.33 -8.07 14.67
C ASP A 98 17.11 -9.53 14.25
N ASP A 99 18.19 -10.32 14.21
CA ASP A 99 18.16 -11.70 13.71
C ASP A 99 17.30 -12.66 14.55
N SER A 100 17.03 -12.33 15.82
CA SER A 100 16.29 -13.19 16.76
C SER A 100 15.08 -12.51 17.42
N ASN A 101 14.88 -11.22 17.20
CA ASN A 101 13.81 -10.47 17.82
C ASN A 101 12.81 -9.92 16.79
N LEU A 102 11.53 -10.22 17.04
CA LEU A 102 10.40 -9.75 16.27
C LEU A 102 9.47 -8.91 17.14
N ILE A 103 9.08 -7.74 16.67
CA ILE A 103 8.01 -6.95 17.30
C ILE A 103 6.69 -7.22 16.58
N PHE A 104 5.61 -7.28 17.34
CA PHE A 104 4.28 -7.24 16.80
C PHE A 104 3.44 -6.11 17.43
N LEU A 105 2.56 -5.53 16.62
CA LEU A 105 1.48 -4.66 17.05
C LEU A 105 0.20 -5.50 17.14
N ALA A 106 -0.47 -5.44 18.28
CA ALA A 106 -1.77 -6.07 18.47
C ALA A 106 -2.82 -5.03 18.87
N ARG A 107 -4.07 -5.30 18.53
CA ARG A 107 -5.21 -4.46 18.91
C ARG A 107 -6.26 -5.28 19.64
N GLN A 108 -6.97 -4.63 20.55
CA GLN A 108 -8.13 -5.19 21.24
C GLN A 108 -9.29 -4.21 21.18
N GLN A 109 -10.46 -4.71 20.83
CA GLN A 109 -11.66 -3.89 20.90
C GLN A 109 -12.06 -3.71 22.36
N VAL A 110 -12.04 -2.47 22.84
CA VAL A 110 -12.37 -2.11 24.22
C VAL A 110 -13.77 -1.52 24.36
N ARG A 111 -14.39 -1.19 23.26
CA ARG A 111 -15.79 -0.78 23.19
C ARG A 111 -16.41 -1.27 21.88
N GLU A 112 -17.57 -1.90 21.98
CA GLU A 112 -18.31 -2.38 20.84
C GLU A 112 -18.83 -1.22 19.95
N MET A 113 -18.99 -1.51 18.67
CA MET A 113 -19.69 -0.64 17.74
C MET A 113 -21.18 -0.63 18.11
N ILE A 114 -21.78 0.57 18.15
CA ILE A 114 -23.22 0.73 18.22
C ILE A 114 -23.68 1.13 16.82
N ASP A 115 -24.43 0.26 16.17
CA ASP A 115 -24.87 0.44 14.80
C ASP A 115 -25.60 1.77 14.60
N GLY A 116 -25.22 2.51 13.56
CA GLY A 116 -25.75 3.84 13.24
C GLY A 116 -25.33 4.96 14.19
N PHE A 117 -24.51 4.69 15.20
CA PHE A 117 -24.12 5.69 16.21
C PHE A 117 -22.61 5.91 16.35
N ASN A 118 -21.82 4.84 16.44
CA ASN A 118 -20.36 4.95 16.54
C ASN A 118 -19.66 3.72 15.96
N GLU A 119 -18.36 3.88 15.68
CA GLU A 119 -17.47 2.76 15.40
C GLU A 119 -16.92 2.15 16.71
N GLY A 120 -16.47 0.91 16.65
CA GLY A 120 -15.77 0.25 17.75
C GLY A 120 -14.50 1.02 18.13
N VAL A 121 -14.11 0.96 19.39
CA VAL A 121 -12.86 1.55 19.87
C VAL A 121 -11.85 0.46 20.12
N TYR A 122 -10.67 0.62 19.55
CA TYR A 122 -9.56 -0.30 19.72
C TYR A 122 -8.45 0.35 20.56
N GLU A 123 -7.82 -0.42 21.41
CA GLU A 123 -6.53 -0.10 22.03
C GLU A 123 -5.44 -0.93 21.39
N PHE A 124 -4.29 -0.30 21.18
CA PHE A 124 -3.12 -0.94 20.58
C PHE A 124 -2.06 -1.24 21.63
N ARG A 125 -1.33 -2.33 21.44
CA ARG A 125 -0.19 -2.75 22.26
C ARG A 125 0.92 -3.26 21.36
N ILE A 126 2.15 -3.02 21.78
CA ILE A 126 3.35 -3.61 21.17
C ILE A 126 3.88 -4.69 22.10
N ALA A 127 4.38 -5.78 21.53
CA ALA A 127 5.15 -6.78 22.25
C ALA A 127 6.33 -7.27 21.40
N LEU A 128 7.38 -7.69 22.11
CA LEU A 128 8.58 -8.32 21.56
C LEU A 128 8.45 -9.83 21.68
N VAL A 129 8.80 -10.53 20.63
CA VAL A 129 9.02 -11.99 20.61
C VAL A 129 10.52 -12.21 20.54
N ASP A 130 11.08 -12.80 21.56
CA ASP A 130 12.45 -13.32 21.61
C ASP A 130 12.40 -14.79 21.17
N LEU A 131 12.90 -15.06 19.97
CA LEU A 131 12.86 -16.39 19.36
C LEU A 131 13.85 -17.37 20.01
N GLU A 132 15.01 -16.89 20.50
CA GLU A 132 16.00 -17.71 21.17
C GLU A 132 15.49 -18.17 22.56
N ALA A 133 14.99 -17.22 23.35
CA ALA A 133 14.43 -17.51 24.66
C ALA A 133 13.00 -18.08 24.58
N ARG A 134 12.35 -18.02 23.43
CA ARG A 134 10.93 -18.39 23.22
C ARG A 134 9.99 -17.67 24.18
N LYS A 135 10.19 -16.36 24.35
CA LYS A 135 9.43 -15.52 25.30
C LYS A 135 8.79 -14.33 24.60
N ILE A 136 7.68 -13.89 25.17
CA ILE A 136 6.99 -12.67 24.74
C ILE A 136 7.11 -11.66 25.88
N HIS A 137 7.51 -10.43 25.54
CA HIS A 137 7.63 -9.29 26.44
C HIS A 137 6.70 -8.18 25.99
N GLY A 138 5.62 -7.94 26.71
CA GLY A 138 4.68 -6.84 26.44
C GLY A 138 5.21 -5.50 26.96
N PHE A 139 4.90 -4.43 26.23
CA PHE A 139 5.14 -3.05 26.66
C PHE A 139 3.86 -2.48 27.26
N ASN A 140 3.99 -1.68 28.32
CA ASN A 140 2.85 -1.14 29.07
C ASN A 140 2.29 0.16 28.49
N GLU A 141 2.92 0.73 27.49
CA GLU A 141 2.50 1.96 26.83
C GLU A 141 1.17 1.78 26.09
N ARG A 142 0.34 2.82 26.11
CA ARG A 142 -0.92 2.86 25.38
C ARG A 142 -0.71 3.45 23.99
N ASP A 143 -1.33 2.83 23.00
CA ASP A 143 -1.31 3.25 21.60
C ASP A 143 0.10 3.64 21.08
N PRO A 144 1.09 2.77 21.35
CA PRO A 144 2.44 3.00 20.88
C PRO A 144 2.53 2.82 19.37
N SER A 145 3.47 3.52 18.75
CA SER A 145 3.86 3.30 17.36
C SER A 145 5.35 3.00 17.30
N LEU A 146 5.73 1.94 16.61
CA LEU A 146 7.11 1.68 16.27
C LEU A 146 7.55 2.73 15.24
N VAL A 147 8.55 3.52 15.57
CA VAL A 147 9.10 4.58 14.71
C VAL A 147 10.29 4.08 13.92
N SER A 148 11.21 3.38 14.60
CA SER A 148 12.41 2.81 13.98
C SER A 148 12.88 1.59 14.76
N THR A 149 13.47 0.64 14.03
CA THR A 149 14.20 -0.49 14.63
C THR A 149 15.61 -0.12 15.05
N LEU A 150 16.03 1.12 14.80
CA LEU A 150 17.37 1.64 15.07
C LEU A 150 18.47 0.71 14.55
N PRO A 151 18.59 0.52 13.24
CA PRO A 151 19.46 -0.49 12.64
C PRO A 151 20.93 -0.38 13.06
N ASN A 152 21.39 0.81 13.47
CA ASN A 152 22.74 1.06 13.93
C ASN A 152 22.92 0.81 15.46
N LYS A 153 21.84 0.49 16.19
CA LYS A 153 21.88 0.29 17.64
C LYS A 153 21.38 -1.09 18.05
N LYS A 154 22.29 -1.94 18.44
CA LYS A 154 21.94 -3.30 18.90
C LYS A 154 20.99 -3.29 20.10
N ASN A 155 19.92 -4.10 20.02
CA ASN A 155 18.87 -4.28 21.04
C ASN A 155 18.14 -2.98 21.44
N LYS A 156 18.03 -2.04 20.52
CA LYS A 156 17.29 -0.80 20.72
C LYS A 156 16.22 -0.64 19.67
N ILE A 157 15.12 0.00 20.07
CA ILE A 157 14.07 0.45 19.18
C ILE A 157 13.64 1.86 19.54
N LEU A 158 13.03 2.55 18.61
CA LEU A 158 12.40 3.85 18.82
C LEU A 158 10.89 3.70 18.78
N ILE A 159 10.23 4.05 19.88
CA ILE A 159 8.76 4.03 19.99
C ILE A 159 8.27 5.43 20.28
N SER A 160 7.12 5.79 19.71
CA SER A 160 6.41 7.01 20.06
C SER A 160 5.04 6.70 20.65
N PHE A 161 4.61 7.49 21.63
CA PHE A 161 3.25 7.45 22.19
C PHE A 161 2.89 8.83 22.78
N ALA A 162 1.59 9.09 22.92
CA ALA A 162 1.12 10.30 23.58
C ALA A 162 1.26 10.13 25.11
N GLU A 163 1.92 11.07 25.79
CA GLU A 163 2.06 11.06 27.25
C GLU A 163 0.78 11.57 27.93
N GLY A 164 0.51 11.09 29.14
CA GLY A 164 -0.59 11.52 29.99
C GLY A 164 -1.80 10.58 29.96
N THR A 165 -2.75 10.82 30.84
CA THR A 165 -3.99 10.03 30.93
C THR A 165 -5.06 10.62 30.01
N SER A 166 -5.67 9.79 29.18
CA SER A 166 -6.92 10.15 28.51
C SER A 166 -8.03 10.22 29.58
N GLY A 167 -8.35 11.41 30.03
CA GLY A 167 -9.37 11.61 31.05
C GLY A 167 -10.59 12.36 30.52
N GLY A 168 -11.69 11.65 30.29
CA GLY A 168 -12.99 12.29 30.18
C GLY A 168 -13.68 12.25 28.81
N VAL A 169 -14.98 12.41 28.85
CA VAL A 169 -15.87 12.58 27.69
C VAL A 169 -15.44 13.83 26.90
N GLY A 170 -15.05 13.68 25.66
CA GLY A 170 -14.51 14.76 24.80
C GLY A 170 -13.02 14.62 24.45
N ALA A 171 -12.30 13.68 25.05
CA ALA A 171 -10.86 13.49 24.87
C ALA A 171 -10.44 13.04 23.45
N LYS A 172 -11.33 12.44 22.65
CA LYS A 172 -10.99 11.93 21.31
C LYS A 172 -10.52 13.02 20.33
N LEU A 173 -11.17 14.19 20.33
CA LEU A 173 -10.73 15.33 19.52
C LEU A 173 -9.41 15.90 20.02
N GLN A 174 -9.17 15.87 21.33
CA GLN A 174 -7.91 16.31 21.92
C GLN A 174 -6.79 15.27 21.73
N GLU A 175 -7.10 13.99 21.64
CA GLU A 175 -6.10 12.93 21.42
C GLU A 175 -5.45 13.02 20.03
N ALA A 176 -6.21 13.36 19.00
CA ALA A 176 -5.69 13.57 17.65
C ALA A 176 -4.65 14.70 17.57
N PHE A 177 -4.71 15.66 18.49
CA PHE A 177 -3.80 16.81 18.55
C PHE A 177 -2.76 16.70 19.68
N ARG A 178 -2.70 15.57 20.40
CA ARG A 178 -1.70 15.39 21.45
C ARG A 178 -0.32 15.17 20.82
N PRO A 179 0.67 15.98 21.18
CA PRO A 179 2.04 15.73 20.77
C PRO A 179 2.52 14.36 21.28
N ARG A 180 3.20 13.62 20.43
CA ARG A 180 3.81 12.35 20.81
C ARG A 180 5.18 12.59 21.41
N ALA A 181 5.57 11.78 22.38
CA ALA A 181 6.93 11.69 22.88
C ALA A 181 7.63 10.49 22.23
N TYR A 182 8.92 10.64 21.93
CA TYR A 182 9.74 9.65 21.25
C TYR A 182 10.77 9.10 22.22
N TRP A 183 10.78 7.78 22.36
CA TRP A 183 11.54 7.08 23.36
C TRP A 183 12.40 5.98 22.74
N GLU A 184 13.67 5.95 23.09
CA GLU A 184 14.54 4.81 22.86
C GLU A 184 14.28 3.76 23.93
N PHE A 185 13.95 2.53 23.52
CA PHE A 185 13.74 1.38 24.37
C PHE A 185 14.91 0.41 24.26
N ASP A 186 15.37 -0.10 25.38
CA ASP A 186 16.32 -1.20 25.45
C ASP A 186 15.54 -2.52 25.59
N LEU A 187 15.68 -3.38 24.60
CA LEU A 187 14.94 -4.65 24.51
C LEU A 187 15.39 -5.68 25.57
N LYS A 188 16.63 -5.56 26.06
CA LYS A 188 17.16 -6.48 27.10
C LYS A 188 16.76 -6.09 28.52
N THR A 189 16.80 -4.80 28.81
CA THR A 189 16.56 -4.30 30.16
C THR A 189 15.15 -3.79 30.40
N GLY A 190 14.40 -3.51 29.31
CA GLY A 190 13.11 -2.85 29.36
C GLY A 190 13.19 -1.35 29.74
N SER A 191 14.40 -0.80 29.84
CA SER A 191 14.60 0.60 30.17
C SER A 191 14.28 1.50 29.00
N LYS A 192 13.81 2.71 29.28
CA LYS A 192 13.48 3.70 28.23
C LYS A 192 14.14 5.04 28.51
N LYS A 193 14.60 5.68 27.44
CA LYS A 193 15.20 7.01 27.43
C LYS A 193 14.38 7.92 26.54
N LEU A 194 13.90 9.04 27.10
CA LEU A 194 13.24 10.06 26.30
C LEU A 194 14.27 10.72 25.38
N LEU A 195 13.98 10.76 24.07
CA LEU A 195 14.79 11.45 23.09
C LEU A 195 14.25 12.87 22.85
N ILE A 196 12.95 12.97 22.53
CA ILE A 196 12.34 14.27 22.26
C ILE A 196 10.82 14.20 22.49
N ARG A 197 10.23 15.34 22.86
CA ARG A 197 8.79 15.55 22.84
C ARG A 197 8.41 16.39 21.66
N GLY A 198 7.48 15.90 20.84
CA GLY A 198 6.86 16.67 19.78
C GLY A 198 6.03 17.83 20.35
N LYS A 199 5.67 18.76 19.48
CA LYS A 199 4.75 19.88 19.71
C LYS A 199 3.80 19.97 18.54
N ILE A 200 2.69 20.68 18.65
CA ILE A 200 1.74 20.86 17.51
C ILE A 200 2.47 21.44 16.29
N LEU A 201 3.28 22.45 16.50
CA LEU A 201 4.09 23.07 15.45
C LEU A 201 5.29 22.21 14.99
N LEU A 202 5.62 21.13 15.69
CA LEU A 202 6.74 20.24 15.41
C LEU A 202 6.34 18.82 15.82
N GLY A 203 5.46 18.22 15.02
CA GLY A 203 4.74 17.00 15.37
C GLY A 203 5.38 15.72 14.89
N ASN A 204 5.28 15.44 13.61
CA ASN A 204 5.83 14.22 13.02
C ASN A 204 7.35 14.38 12.85
N ILE A 205 8.12 13.60 13.58
CA ILE A 205 9.59 13.69 13.62
C ILE A 205 10.17 12.42 13.00
N ASP A 206 11.07 12.60 12.04
CA ASP A 206 11.87 11.54 11.44
C ASP A 206 13.23 11.45 12.10
N PHE A 207 13.81 10.26 12.09
CA PHE A 207 15.07 9.95 12.78
C PHE A 207 16.02 9.20 11.83
N ASP A 208 17.32 9.42 12.04
CA ASP A 208 18.34 8.60 11.40
C ASP A 208 18.45 7.20 12.02
N GLY A 209 19.35 6.36 11.49
CA GLY A 209 19.61 5.00 11.99
C GLY A 209 20.14 4.94 13.43
N ASP A 210 20.66 6.06 13.94
CA ASP A 210 21.15 6.23 15.31
C ASP A 210 20.10 6.84 16.26
N GLY A 211 18.90 7.13 15.76
CA GLY A 211 17.82 7.73 16.53
C GLY A 211 18.02 9.21 16.84
N ASN A 212 18.82 9.92 16.05
CA ASN A 212 18.87 11.37 16.13
C ASN A 212 17.71 11.95 15.29
N PRO A 213 16.96 12.93 15.82
CA PRO A 213 15.90 13.58 15.07
C PRO A 213 16.49 14.46 13.95
N THR A 214 15.99 14.29 12.72
CA THR A 214 16.56 14.91 11.52
C THR A 214 15.59 15.85 10.82
N LEU A 215 14.36 15.41 10.61
CA LEU A 215 13.30 16.17 9.95
C LEU A 215 12.08 16.22 10.83
N ALA A 216 11.25 17.22 10.66
CA ALA A 216 9.97 17.29 11.32
C ALA A 216 8.94 18.03 10.46
N ARG A 217 7.67 17.67 10.66
CA ARG A 217 6.53 18.34 10.06
C ARG A 217 5.54 18.73 11.15
N GLY A 218 5.04 19.95 11.07
CA GLY A 218 4.01 20.48 11.98
C GLY A 218 2.89 21.17 11.23
N PHE A 219 1.94 21.67 12.01
CA PHE A 219 0.82 22.44 11.50
C PHE A 219 0.56 23.65 12.41
N ASP A 220 0.49 24.83 11.83
CA ASP A 220 0.13 26.04 12.52
C ASP A 220 -1.38 26.27 12.41
N LEU A 221 -2.08 26.07 13.53
CA LEU A 221 -3.54 26.23 13.59
C LEU A 221 -3.99 27.68 13.38
N ALA A 222 -3.15 28.67 13.68
CA ALA A 222 -3.50 30.08 13.57
C ALA A 222 -3.44 30.59 12.13
N SER A 223 -2.40 30.21 11.39
CA SER A 223 -2.21 30.55 9.97
C SER A 223 -2.80 29.53 9.02
N ARG A 224 -3.17 28.33 9.50
CA ARG A 224 -3.59 27.17 8.70
C ARG A 224 -2.54 26.75 7.68
N GLU A 225 -1.30 26.61 8.16
CA GLU A 225 -0.17 26.27 7.33
C GLU A 225 0.54 25.02 7.84
N TYR A 226 1.00 24.20 6.90
CA TYR A 226 1.97 23.14 7.16
C TYR A 226 3.36 23.75 7.23
N LEU A 227 4.20 23.20 8.13
CA LEU A 227 5.56 23.64 8.41
C LEU A 227 6.50 22.47 8.27
N TRP A 228 7.62 22.65 7.61
CA TRP A 228 8.69 21.65 7.53
C TRP A 228 9.95 22.19 8.17
N PHE A 229 10.55 21.36 8.99
CA PHE A 229 11.75 21.65 9.74
C PHE A 229 12.83 20.61 9.45
N TRP A 230 14.05 21.05 9.45
CA TRP A 230 15.20 20.18 9.47
C TRP A 230 16.09 20.51 10.65
N ARG A 231 16.94 19.57 11.06
CA ARG A 231 17.85 19.73 12.15
C ARG A 231 19.27 19.49 11.64
N PRO A 232 20.06 20.55 11.37
CA PRO A 232 21.43 20.40 10.94
C PRO A 232 22.25 19.60 11.94
N GLU A 233 23.15 18.77 11.44
CA GLU A 233 24.09 18.06 12.30
C GLU A 233 24.84 19.06 13.20
N ASN A 234 25.04 18.68 14.46
CA ASN A 234 25.77 19.45 15.48
C ASN A 234 25.15 20.75 16.00
N THR A 235 24.02 21.25 15.50
CA THR A 235 23.41 22.49 16.04
C THR A 235 22.44 22.24 17.18
N GLY A 236 21.76 21.08 17.17
CA GLY A 236 20.70 20.76 18.14
C GLY A 236 19.41 21.57 17.97
N GLU A 237 19.38 22.52 17.07
CA GLU A 237 18.24 23.42 16.84
C GLU A 237 17.50 23.08 15.57
N TRP A 238 16.16 23.27 15.60
CA TRP A 238 15.30 23.11 14.46
C TRP A 238 15.27 24.39 13.63
N LYS A 239 15.48 24.27 12.31
CA LYS A 239 15.31 25.34 11.33
C LYS A 239 14.09 25.04 10.47
N GLU A 240 13.17 26.00 10.36
CA GLU A 240 12.08 25.96 9.38
C GLU A 240 12.67 26.23 7.99
N PHE A 241 12.34 25.39 7.00
CA PHE A 241 12.84 25.54 5.64
C PHE A 241 11.72 25.65 4.59
N HIS A 242 10.50 25.24 4.95
CA HIS A 242 9.36 25.37 4.07
C HIS A 242 8.08 25.58 4.85
N ARG A 243 7.18 26.38 4.27
CA ARG A 243 5.84 26.66 4.83
C ARG A 243 4.83 26.71 3.68
N GLN A 244 3.66 26.11 3.87
CA GLN A 244 2.65 26.04 2.84
C GLN A 244 1.25 26.08 3.44
N SER A 245 0.36 26.91 2.86
CA SER A 245 -1.05 26.93 3.23
C SER A 245 -1.69 25.54 3.03
N GLU A 246 -2.62 25.16 3.90
CA GLU A 246 -3.38 23.92 3.73
C GLU A 246 -4.27 23.95 2.47
N ASP A 247 -4.62 25.15 1.99
CA ASP A 247 -5.41 25.36 0.77
C ASP A 247 -4.55 25.43 -0.51
N ALA A 248 -3.23 25.26 -0.41
CA ALA A 248 -2.34 25.25 -1.57
C ALA A 248 -2.62 24.04 -2.47
N PHE A 249 -2.65 24.30 -3.76
CA PHE A 249 -2.80 23.22 -4.76
C PHE A 249 -1.47 22.56 -5.14
N GLU A 250 -0.36 23.21 -4.86
CA GLU A 250 0.96 22.67 -5.15
C GLU A 250 1.31 21.56 -4.18
N GLU A 251 1.88 20.48 -4.70
CA GLU A 251 2.43 19.42 -3.85
C GLU A 251 3.81 19.85 -3.33
N PHE A 252 4.04 19.59 -2.04
CA PHE A 252 5.36 19.64 -1.43
C PHE A 252 5.48 18.49 -0.44
N ARG A 253 6.28 17.49 -0.78
CA ARG A 253 6.48 16.30 0.05
C ARG A 253 7.95 15.92 0.11
N VAL A 254 8.47 15.76 1.32
CA VAL A 254 9.85 15.34 1.58
C VAL A 254 9.90 13.82 1.70
N PHE A 255 10.87 13.19 1.05
CA PHE A 255 11.09 11.75 1.08
C PHE A 255 12.33 11.33 1.86
N GLY A 256 13.27 12.22 2.10
CA GLY A 256 14.49 11.96 2.84
C GLY A 256 15.66 12.82 2.34
N PHE A 257 16.85 12.44 2.74
CA PHE A 257 18.07 13.12 2.29
C PHE A 257 18.51 12.65 0.90
N ASP A 258 19.10 13.57 0.14
CA ASP A 258 19.68 13.28 -1.17
C ASP A 258 21.02 12.56 -0.98
N PRO A 259 21.18 11.30 -1.43
CA PRO A 259 22.44 10.57 -1.25
C PRO A 259 23.58 11.10 -2.09
N GLN A 260 23.28 11.90 -3.11
CA GLN A 260 24.30 12.45 -4.03
C GLN A 260 24.77 13.85 -3.64
N VAL A 261 23.91 14.60 -2.95
CA VAL A 261 24.20 15.98 -2.53
C VAL A 261 24.04 16.09 -1.02
N PRO A 262 25.11 15.92 -0.22
CA PRO A 262 25.05 15.98 1.22
C PRO A 262 24.38 17.25 1.75
N GLY A 263 23.40 17.10 2.63
CA GLY A 263 22.62 18.20 3.19
C GLY A 263 21.33 18.52 2.43
N ASN A 264 21.23 18.15 1.16
CA ASN A 264 20.00 18.32 0.38
C ASN A 264 18.94 17.27 0.73
N LEU A 265 17.71 17.58 0.38
CA LEU A 265 16.54 16.72 0.52
C LEU A 265 16.01 16.31 -0.86
N ILE A 266 15.47 15.10 -0.93
CA ILE A 266 14.65 14.68 -2.07
C ILE A 266 13.22 15.09 -1.79
N VAL A 267 12.66 15.95 -2.66
CA VAL A 267 11.30 16.49 -2.51
C VAL A 267 10.48 16.33 -3.77
N GLU A 268 9.20 16.12 -3.61
CA GLU A 268 8.20 16.27 -4.67
C GLU A 268 7.70 17.71 -4.66
N ALA A 269 7.66 18.34 -5.85
CA ALA A 269 7.08 19.66 -6.01
C ALA A 269 6.66 19.92 -7.46
N ASN A 270 5.64 20.76 -7.67
CA ASN A 270 5.18 21.17 -9.01
C ASN A 270 6.06 22.28 -9.62
N ARG A 271 6.49 23.25 -8.82
CA ARG A 271 7.29 24.40 -9.27
C ARG A 271 6.76 25.08 -10.54
N ASN A 272 5.47 25.48 -10.55
CA ASN A 272 4.76 26.07 -11.66
C ASN A 272 4.56 25.13 -12.88
N ALA A 273 4.90 23.85 -12.76
CA ALA A 273 4.54 22.83 -13.76
C ALA A 273 3.15 22.28 -13.46
N ASN A 274 2.48 21.77 -14.50
CA ASN A 274 1.17 21.14 -14.31
C ASN A 274 1.27 19.84 -13.51
N THR A 275 2.32 19.07 -13.71
CA THR A 275 2.59 17.80 -13.01
C THR A 275 3.73 17.96 -12.01
N SER A 276 3.67 17.20 -10.92
CA SER A 276 4.75 17.17 -9.93
C SER A 276 5.98 16.42 -10.44
N GLY A 277 7.14 16.88 -10.00
CA GLY A 277 8.43 16.24 -10.26
C GLY A 277 9.19 15.98 -8.96
N LEU A 278 10.27 15.21 -9.06
CA LEU A 278 11.20 14.94 -7.97
C LEU A 278 12.42 15.82 -8.11
N TRP A 279 12.79 16.49 -7.03
CA TRP A 279 13.83 17.51 -7.00
C TRP A 279 14.82 17.23 -5.88
N SER A 280 16.08 17.62 -6.10
CA SER A 280 17.04 17.89 -5.04
C SER A 280 16.81 19.32 -4.51
N PHE A 281 16.69 19.47 -3.20
CA PHE A 281 16.31 20.71 -2.52
C PHE A 281 17.26 20.99 -1.37
N ASP A 282 17.81 22.19 -1.32
CA ASP A 282 18.66 22.65 -0.22
C ASP A 282 17.81 23.28 0.88
N PRO A 283 17.67 22.66 2.06
CA PRO A 283 16.87 23.20 3.15
C PRO A 283 17.51 24.43 3.83
N GLU A 284 18.80 24.71 3.61
CA GLU A 284 19.47 25.88 4.20
C GLU A 284 19.18 27.16 3.41
N SER A 285 19.26 27.10 2.10
CA SER A 285 18.93 28.24 1.21
C SER A 285 17.45 28.32 0.83
N GLY A 286 16.70 27.20 0.93
CA GLY A 286 15.34 27.10 0.42
C GLY A 286 15.26 26.95 -1.10
N GLU A 287 16.35 26.61 -1.77
CA GLU A 287 16.45 26.54 -3.22
C GLU A 287 16.37 25.12 -3.75
N PHE A 288 15.71 24.97 -4.90
CA PHE A 288 15.69 23.73 -5.66
C PHE A 288 16.94 23.65 -6.52
N SER A 289 17.79 22.65 -6.29
CA SER A 289 19.09 22.54 -6.93
C SER A 289 19.01 21.85 -8.29
N GLU A 290 18.31 20.71 -8.36
CA GLU A 290 18.26 19.86 -9.55
C GLU A 290 16.91 19.18 -9.69
N LEU A 291 16.42 19.04 -10.94
CA LEU A 291 15.27 18.23 -11.29
C LEU A 291 15.74 16.79 -11.53
N LEU A 292 15.42 15.88 -10.63
CA LEU A 292 15.82 14.48 -10.68
C LEU A 292 14.92 13.65 -11.62
N TYR A 293 13.62 13.97 -11.63
CA TYR A 293 12.65 13.27 -12.48
C TYR A 293 11.36 14.08 -12.69
N HIS A 294 10.80 14.02 -13.89
CA HIS A 294 9.53 14.65 -14.22
C HIS A 294 8.86 13.97 -15.41
N ARG A 295 7.53 13.94 -15.39
CA ARG A 295 6.67 13.54 -16.51
C ARG A 295 5.65 14.62 -16.81
N ASN A 296 5.30 14.78 -18.08
CA ASN A 296 4.31 15.78 -18.49
C ASN A 296 2.86 15.27 -18.46
N ASP A 297 2.68 13.94 -18.29
CA ASP A 297 1.37 13.28 -18.45
C ASP A 297 0.75 12.81 -17.12
N VAL A 298 1.55 12.62 -16.07
CA VAL A 298 1.10 12.24 -14.72
C VAL A 298 2.04 12.79 -13.66
N ASP A 299 1.50 13.00 -12.46
CA ASP A 299 2.29 13.30 -11.28
C ASP A 299 3.10 12.06 -10.85
N ILE A 300 4.19 12.27 -10.14
CA ILE A 300 4.80 11.17 -9.42
C ILE A 300 3.85 10.69 -8.31
N CYS A 301 3.90 9.42 -7.93
CA CYS A 301 3.05 8.90 -6.85
C CYS A 301 3.84 8.47 -5.62
N GLY A 302 5.14 8.61 -5.64
CA GLY A 302 6.02 8.33 -4.53
C GLY A 302 7.42 8.01 -4.98
N VAL A 303 8.20 7.49 -4.04
CA VAL A 303 9.56 7.01 -4.30
C VAL A 303 9.67 5.53 -4.00
N ARG A 304 10.69 4.89 -4.54
CA ARG A 304 11.13 3.56 -4.16
C ARG A 304 12.34 3.71 -3.26
N TYR A 305 12.25 3.15 -2.05
CA TYR A 305 13.41 3.02 -1.19
C TYR A 305 14.22 1.78 -1.57
N HIS A 306 15.50 1.79 -1.25
CA HIS A 306 16.40 0.66 -1.48
C HIS A 306 15.87 -0.60 -0.80
N SER A 307 15.91 -1.74 -1.50
CA SER A 307 15.28 -2.97 -1.03
C SER A 307 15.98 -3.57 0.20
N ASN A 308 17.25 -3.28 0.41
CA ASN A 308 18.01 -3.66 1.61
C ASN A 308 17.96 -2.53 2.65
N GLU A 309 16.90 -2.50 3.45
CA GLU A 309 16.71 -1.48 4.49
C GLU A 309 17.73 -1.55 5.64
N TRP A 310 18.41 -2.70 5.79
CA TRP A 310 19.40 -2.91 6.84
C TRP A 310 20.73 -2.23 6.57
N GLU A 311 21.15 -2.22 5.29
CA GLU A 311 22.39 -1.58 4.84
C GLU A 311 22.15 -0.15 4.35
N HIS A 312 20.95 0.13 3.84
CA HIS A 312 20.57 1.39 3.21
C HIS A 312 19.24 1.93 3.74
N PRO A 313 19.13 2.23 5.06
CA PRO A 313 17.88 2.68 5.64
C PRO A 313 17.43 4.03 5.02
N ASN A 314 16.18 4.06 4.57
CA ASN A 314 15.54 5.25 3.98
C ASN A 314 16.25 5.84 2.74
N LEU A 315 17.13 5.08 2.09
CA LEU A 315 17.80 5.50 0.85
C LEU A 315 16.81 5.44 -0.32
N VAL A 316 16.55 6.58 -0.97
CA VAL A 316 15.72 6.62 -2.18
C VAL A 316 16.50 6.04 -3.36
N SER A 317 16.01 4.95 -3.95
CA SER A 317 16.63 4.24 -5.08
C SER A 317 15.90 4.44 -6.40
N GLY A 318 14.71 5.06 -6.39
CA GLY A 318 13.93 5.30 -7.60
C GLY A 318 12.68 6.12 -7.33
N VAL A 319 11.99 6.50 -8.40
CA VAL A 319 10.72 7.21 -8.37
C VAL A 319 9.60 6.32 -8.89
N VAL A 320 8.40 6.47 -8.34
CA VAL A 320 7.21 5.74 -8.77
C VAL A 320 6.23 6.69 -9.44
N HIS A 321 5.79 6.37 -10.64
CA HIS A 321 4.66 7.01 -11.30
C HIS A 321 3.52 6.01 -11.49
N CYS A 322 2.29 6.51 -11.50
CA CYS A 322 1.11 5.66 -11.57
C CYS A 322 0.17 6.17 -12.65
N LYS A 323 0.19 5.54 -13.82
CA LYS A 323 -0.75 5.78 -14.91
C LYS A 323 -1.67 4.57 -15.03
N GLU A 324 -1.24 3.57 -15.77
CA GLU A 324 -1.96 2.30 -15.92
C GLU A 324 -1.72 1.40 -14.68
N LYS A 325 -0.48 1.34 -14.23
CA LYS A 325 -0.05 0.63 -13.03
C LYS A 325 1.09 1.40 -12.34
N PRO A 326 1.36 1.14 -11.07
CA PRO A 326 2.57 1.66 -10.43
C PRO A 326 3.82 1.14 -11.15
N THR A 327 4.64 2.05 -11.65
CA THR A 327 5.87 1.75 -12.37
C THR A 327 7.02 2.48 -11.70
N THR A 328 8.14 1.81 -11.49
CA THR A 328 9.34 2.38 -10.86
C THR A 328 10.39 2.67 -11.92
N GLU A 329 10.90 3.90 -11.90
CA GLU A 329 12.11 4.29 -12.62
C GLU A 329 13.24 4.34 -11.59
N TYR A 330 14.21 3.46 -11.72
CA TYR A 330 15.32 3.33 -10.76
C TYR A 330 16.46 4.31 -11.06
N PHE A 331 16.96 4.96 -10.02
CA PHE A 331 18.21 5.74 -10.06
C PHE A 331 19.42 4.85 -9.78
N ASP A 332 19.20 3.80 -8.98
CA ASP A 332 20.22 2.80 -8.63
C ASP A 332 20.19 1.64 -9.65
N SER A 333 21.31 1.47 -10.37
CA SER A 333 21.43 0.43 -11.40
C SER A 333 21.44 -0.99 -10.82
N SER A 334 21.88 -1.18 -9.57
CA SER A 334 21.87 -2.48 -8.90
C SER A 334 20.45 -2.88 -8.51
N GLU A 335 19.64 -1.96 -8.01
CA GLU A 335 18.23 -2.18 -7.73
C GLU A 335 17.43 -2.43 -9.02
N GLN A 336 17.74 -1.69 -10.09
CA GLN A 336 17.15 -1.94 -11.41
C GLN A 336 17.44 -3.35 -11.92
N ALA A 337 18.71 -3.79 -11.85
CA ALA A 337 19.12 -5.11 -12.28
C ALA A 337 18.49 -6.23 -11.42
N LEU A 338 18.43 -6.02 -10.10
CA LEU A 338 17.77 -6.93 -9.18
C LEU A 338 16.29 -7.08 -9.53
N HIS A 339 15.58 -5.95 -9.75
CA HIS A 339 14.16 -5.98 -10.09
C HIS A 339 13.90 -6.68 -11.41
N ALA A 340 14.70 -6.42 -12.45
CA ALA A 340 14.61 -7.11 -13.73
C ALA A 340 14.85 -8.62 -13.60
N HIS A 341 15.82 -9.02 -12.76
CA HIS A 341 16.06 -10.43 -12.45
C HIS A 341 14.84 -11.08 -11.78
N ILE A 342 14.30 -10.45 -10.73
CA ILE A 342 13.09 -10.92 -10.04
C ILE A 342 11.93 -11.07 -11.04
N GLU A 343 11.70 -10.07 -11.89
CA GLU A 343 10.64 -10.07 -12.90
C GLU A 343 10.77 -11.27 -13.85
N SER A 344 11.99 -11.66 -14.20
CA SER A 344 12.24 -12.82 -15.06
C SER A 344 11.93 -14.18 -14.40
N LEU A 345 11.91 -14.23 -13.06
CA LEU A 345 11.68 -15.47 -12.29
C LEU A 345 10.21 -15.69 -11.92
N ILE A 346 9.46 -14.59 -11.69
CA ILE A 346 8.09 -14.65 -11.17
C ILE A 346 7.10 -14.99 -12.29
N PRO A 347 6.23 -16.00 -12.12
CA PRO A 347 5.16 -16.27 -13.07
C PRO A 347 4.15 -15.11 -13.13
N HIS A 348 3.89 -14.60 -14.35
CA HIS A 348 2.91 -13.53 -14.57
C HIS A 348 3.15 -12.28 -13.69
N PRO A 349 4.33 -11.65 -13.76
CA PRO A 349 4.65 -10.49 -12.95
C PRO A 349 3.79 -9.29 -13.34
N TYR A 350 3.23 -8.59 -12.36
CA TYR A 350 2.46 -7.38 -12.62
C TYR A 350 2.98 -6.20 -11.79
N TYR A 351 2.88 -6.28 -10.47
CA TYR A 351 3.44 -5.29 -9.55
C TYR A 351 4.25 -6.01 -8.48
N LEU A 352 5.56 -5.99 -8.66
CA LEU A 352 6.51 -6.67 -7.80
C LEU A 352 7.01 -5.72 -6.70
N ARG A 353 7.10 -6.26 -5.49
CA ARG A 353 7.73 -5.60 -4.36
C ARG A 353 8.63 -6.58 -3.64
N VAL A 354 9.86 -6.15 -3.36
CA VAL A 354 10.71 -6.82 -2.36
C VAL A 354 10.13 -6.43 -0.99
N ALA A 355 9.55 -7.39 -0.29
CA ALA A 355 8.92 -7.23 1.01
C ALA A 355 9.90 -7.42 2.18
N GLY A 356 11.07 -8.01 1.89
CA GLY A 356 12.18 -8.17 2.82
C GLY A 356 13.43 -8.63 2.08
N ARG A 357 14.60 -8.20 2.52
CA ARG A 357 15.90 -8.60 1.99
C ARG A 357 16.87 -8.78 3.14
N SER A 358 17.63 -9.88 3.12
CA SER A 358 18.69 -10.11 4.10
C SER A 358 19.82 -9.08 3.97
N ARG A 359 20.58 -8.89 5.04
CA ARG A 359 21.68 -7.92 5.10
C ARG A 359 22.73 -8.18 4.03
N ASP A 360 23.06 -9.44 3.79
CA ASP A 360 23.97 -9.89 2.74
C ASP A 360 23.37 -9.85 1.32
N GLY A 361 22.06 -9.59 1.22
CA GLY A 361 21.34 -9.48 -0.04
C GLY A 361 21.01 -10.80 -0.74
N GLN A 362 21.33 -11.96 -0.14
CA GLN A 362 21.18 -13.28 -0.79
C GLN A 362 19.79 -13.88 -0.66
N THR A 363 19.02 -13.48 0.35
CA THR A 363 17.66 -13.96 0.61
C THR A 363 16.67 -12.81 0.46
N LEU A 364 15.59 -13.03 -0.31
CA LEU A 364 14.55 -12.05 -0.55
C LEU A 364 13.16 -12.65 -0.37
N VAL A 365 12.26 -11.87 0.22
CA VAL A 365 10.82 -12.10 0.15
C VAL A 365 10.24 -11.17 -0.90
N ILE A 366 9.53 -11.74 -1.87
CA ILE A 366 8.97 -11.03 -3.02
C ILE A 366 7.46 -11.18 -2.97
N ARG A 367 6.72 -10.08 -3.12
CA ARG A 367 5.27 -10.07 -3.30
C ARG A 367 4.93 -9.63 -4.72
N ASN A 368 4.23 -10.49 -5.45
CA ASN A 368 3.53 -10.11 -6.68
C ASN A 368 2.08 -9.77 -6.37
N SER A 369 1.52 -8.78 -7.05
CA SER A 369 0.09 -8.50 -7.02
C SER A 369 -0.35 -7.84 -8.31
N GLY A 370 -1.59 -8.03 -8.69
CA GLY A 370 -2.16 -7.48 -9.93
C GLY A 370 -3.64 -7.74 -10.01
N PRO A 371 -4.33 -7.31 -11.07
CA PRO A 371 -5.75 -7.54 -11.22
C PRO A 371 -6.18 -9.00 -11.03
N ASN A 372 -5.36 -9.94 -11.49
CA ASN A 372 -5.62 -11.38 -11.40
C ASN A 372 -4.80 -12.09 -10.31
N ASP A 373 -4.11 -11.34 -9.47
CA ASP A 373 -3.32 -11.86 -8.35
C ASP A 373 -3.54 -10.98 -7.12
N PRO A 374 -4.37 -11.43 -6.16
CA PRO A 374 -4.64 -10.68 -4.92
C PRO A 374 -3.39 -10.42 -4.06
N GLY A 375 -2.36 -11.21 -4.25
CA GLY A 375 -1.08 -11.17 -3.57
C GLY A 375 -0.50 -12.56 -3.42
N THR A 376 0.64 -12.81 -4.08
CA THR A 376 1.38 -14.06 -3.98
C THR A 376 2.79 -13.77 -3.50
N HIS A 377 3.24 -14.52 -2.50
CA HIS A 377 4.53 -14.34 -1.86
C HIS A 377 5.50 -15.46 -2.26
N TYR A 378 6.73 -15.06 -2.56
CA TYR A 378 7.82 -15.96 -2.94
C TYR A 378 9.04 -15.68 -2.06
N LEU A 379 9.81 -16.72 -1.80
CA LEU A 379 11.15 -16.67 -1.23
C LEU A 379 12.16 -16.94 -2.33
N LEU A 380 13.09 -16.03 -2.55
CA LEU A 380 14.29 -16.26 -3.35
C LEU A 380 15.44 -16.45 -2.37
N HIS A 381 15.94 -17.67 -2.26
CA HIS A 381 17.00 -18.06 -1.34
C HIS A 381 18.08 -18.83 -2.10
N GLU A 382 19.33 -18.39 -2.02
CA GLU A 382 20.46 -18.97 -2.74
C GLU A 382 20.18 -19.23 -4.24
N GLY A 383 19.52 -18.25 -4.89
CA GLY A 383 19.16 -18.34 -6.31
C GLY A 383 17.96 -19.25 -6.63
N THR A 384 17.35 -19.88 -5.63
CA THR A 384 16.19 -20.77 -5.80
C THR A 384 14.91 -20.04 -5.42
N LEU A 385 13.95 -19.97 -6.35
CA LEU A 385 12.63 -19.38 -6.10
C LEU A 385 11.69 -20.44 -5.52
N GLN A 386 11.07 -20.14 -4.37
CA GLN A 386 10.08 -20.98 -3.70
C GLN A 386 8.79 -20.21 -3.47
N LEU A 387 7.65 -20.87 -3.62
CA LEU A 387 6.35 -20.30 -3.27
C LEU A 387 6.15 -20.37 -1.74
N ILE A 388 5.93 -19.20 -1.09
CA ILE A 388 5.51 -19.14 0.31
C ILE A 388 3.99 -19.36 0.39
N GLY A 389 3.21 -18.68 -0.45
CA GLY A 389 1.76 -18.81 -0.51
C GLY A 389 1.06 -17.61 -1.09
N ALA A 390 -0.23 -17.76 -1.32
CA ALA A 390 -1.11 -16.67 -1.76
C ALA A 390 -1.92 -16.09 -0.59
N GLU A 391 -2.19 -14.79 -0.63
CA GLU A 391 -3.03 -14.11 0.36
C GLU A 391 -4.47 -14.65 0.33
N ARG A 392 -4.99 -14.94 -0.86
CA ARG A 392 -6.35 -15.46 -1.07
C ARG A 392 -6.33 -16.76 -1.91
N PRO A 393 -5.84 -17.87 -1.36
CA PRO A 393 -5.64 -19.12 -2.12
C PRO A 393 -6.94 -19.77 -2.62
N TRP A 394 -8.10 -19.30 -2.17
CA TRP A 394 -9.42 -19.75 -2.62
C TRP A 394 -9.92 -19.01 -3.87
N LEU A 395 -9.25 -17.93 -4.30
CA LEU A 395 -9.54 -17.24 -5.54
C LEU A 395 -8.58 -17.74 -6.63
N ASP A 396 -9.12 -18.43 -7.60
CA ASP A 396 -8.35 -18.88 -8.76
C ASP A 396 -8.14 -17.69 -9.72
N SER A 397 -6.88 -17.35 -10.01
CA SER A 397 -6.50 -16.29 -10.95
C SER A 397 -7.16 -16.46 -12.32
N GLY A 398 -7.35 -17.72 -12.76
CA GLY A 398 -8.06 -18.06 -13.98
C GLY A 398 -9.53 -17.61 -14.01
N ASN A 399 -10.16 -17.37 -12.86
CA ASN A 399 -11.54 -16.89 -12.75
C ASN A 399 -11.64 -15.38 -12.52
N LEU A 400 -10.54 -14.70 -12.24
CA LEU A 400 -10.52 -13.25 -12.07
C LEU A 400 -10.59 -12.50 -13.42
N ALA A 401 -11.14 -11.31 -13.39
CA ALA A 401 -11.37 -10.48 -14.57
C ALA A 401 -10.13 -9.66 -14.95
N ASN A 402 -9.99 -9.35 -16.23
CA ASN A 402 -8.95 -8.44 -16.70
C ASN A 402 -9.37 -6.99 -16.44
N VAL A 403 -8.39 -6.15 -16.12
CA VAL A 403 -8.57 -4.71 -15.93
C VAL A 403 -7.82 -3.97 -17.02
N HIS A 404 -8.49 -3.01 -17.65
CA HIS A 404 -7.94 -2.19 -18.73
C HIS A 404 -7.95 -0.72 -18.31
N TYR A 405 -6.82 -0.04 -18.53
CA TYR A 405 -6.75 1.41 -18.45
C TYR A 405 -7.23 2.00 -19.79
N VAL A 406 -8.18 2.90 -19.71
CA VAL A 406 -8.79 3.54 -20.89
C VAL A 406 -8.89 5.05 -20.67
N THR A 407 -9.16 5.78 -21.74
CA THR A 407 -9.55 7.20 -21.69
C THR A 407 -10.78 7.41 -22.55
N TYR A 408 -11.67 8.30 -22.12
CA TYR A 408 -12.81 8.74 -22.93
C TYR A 408 -12.98 10.26 -22.86
N ALA A 409 -13.65 10.83 -23.83
CA ALA A 409 -13.94 12.26 -23.84
C ALA A 409 -15.28 12.51 -23.11
N ALA A 410 -15.27 13.41 -22.14
CA ALA A 410 -16.50 13.97 -21.61
C ALA A 410 -17.19 14.85 -22.67
N ARG A 411 -18.49 15.14 -22.50
CA ARG A 411 -19.31 15.95 -23.42
C ARG A 411 -18.75 17.36 -23.70
N ASP A 412 -17.92 17.87 -22.81
CA ASP A 412 -17.24 19.17 -22.97
C ASP A 412 -15.79 19.05 -23.48
N GLY A 413 -15.36 17.84 -23.84
CA GLY A 413 -14.04 17.57 -24.42
C GLY A 413 -12.94 17.29 -23.40
N GLU A 414 -13.21 17.29 -22.08
CA GLU A 414 -12.22 16.88 -21.08
C GLU A 414 -11.92 15.39 -21.26
N VAL A 415 -10.64 15.01 -21.21
CA VAL A 415 -10.22 13.61 -21.32
C VAL A 415 -10.21 12.98 -19.94
N ILE A 416 -11.05 11.98 -19.75
CA ILE A 416 -11.24 11.29 -18.47
C ILE A 416 -10.56 9.93 -18.52
N PRO A 417 -9.53 9.68 -17.69
CA PRO A 417 -8.97 8.36 -17.51
C PRO A 417 -9.94 7.46 -16.74
N ALA A 418 -9.88 6.15 -16.98
CA ALA A 418 -10.69 5.20 -16.24
C ALA A 418 -10.05 3.82 -16.24
N PHE A 419 -10.44 3.00 -15.27
CA PHE A 419 -10.21 1.56 -15.31
C PHE A 419 -11.51 0.84 -15.61
N VAL A 420 -11.41 -0.20 -16.45
CA VAL A 420 -12.53 -1.05 -16.81
C VAL A 420 -12.21 -2.49 -16.48
N THR A 421 -12.95 -3.06 -15.55
CA THR A 421 -12.89 -4.49 -15.23
C THR A 421 -13.91 -5.22 -16.08
N VAL A 422 -13.43 -6.07 -16.99
CA VAL A 422 -14.26 -6.77 -17.98
C VAL A 422 -14.58 -8.18 -17.50
N PRO A 423 -15.85 -8.52 -17.26
CA PRO A 423 -16.24 -9.86 -16.81
C PRO A 423 -15.92 -10.90 -17.88
N LYS A 424 -15.80 -12.15 -17.47
CA LYS A 424 -15.67 -13.28 -18.41
C LYS A 424 -16.99 -13.56 -19.10
N GLY A 425 -16.93 -13.92 -20.38
CA GLY A 425 -18.10 -14.19 -21.21
C GLY A 425 -18.15 -13.30 -22.46
N ASN A 426 -19.33 -13.18 -23.01
CA ASN A 426 -19.56 -12.40 -24.23
C ASN A 426 -20.47 -11.22 -23.95
N PRO A 427 -20.17 -10.02 -24.51
CA PRO A 427 -21.07 -8.87 -24.39
C PRO A 427 -22.43 -9.11 -25.09
N PRO A 428 -23.48 -8.34 -24.75
CA PRO A 428 -23.44 -7.19 -23.85
C PRO A 428 -23.43 -7.57 -22.36
N PHE A 429 -22.73 -6.77 -21.55
CA PHE A 429 -22.69 -6.96 -20.09
C PHE A 429 -23.51 -5.87 -19.38
N PRO A 430 -24.25 -6.19 -18.31
CA PRO A 430 -24.72 -5.15 -17.41
C PRO A 430 -23.52 -4.42 -16.81
N MET A 431 -23.66 -3.11 -16.53
CA MET A 431 -22.54 -2.29 -16.07
C MET A 431 -22.80 -1.67 -14.71
N VAL A 432 -21.74 -1.60 -13.91
CA VAL A 432 -21.68 -0.84 -12.65
C VAL A 432 -20.64 0.27 -12.80
N VAL A 433 -21.02 1.50 -12.51
CA VAL A 433 -20.06 2.62 -12.35
C VAL A 433 -19.68 2.71 -10.89
N MET A 434 -18.40 2.55 -10.60
CA MET A 434 -17.85 2.53 -9.26
C MET A 434 -16.81 3.65 -9.10
N PRO A 435 -17.25 4.89 -8.82
CA PRO A 435 -16.34 6.02 -8.63
C PRO A 435 -15.63 5.91 -7.28
N HIS A 436 -14.36 6.27 -7.25
CA HIS A 436 -13.62 6.38 -5.99
C HIS A 436 -14.18 7.47 -5.08
N GLY A 437 -13.94 7.32 -3.77
CA GLY A 437 -14.30 8.32 -2.77
C GLY A 437 -13.36 9.53 -2.77
N GLY A 438 -13.50 10.39 -1.78
CA GLY A 438 -12.63 11.53 -1.55
C GLY A 438 -13.31 12.90 -1.70
N PRO A 439 -13.63 13.44 -2.88
CA PRO A 439 -13.42 12.97 -4.25
C PRO A 439 -12.00 13.23 -4.79
N PHE A 440 -11.16 13.93 -4.04
CA PHE A 440 -9.84 14.44 -4.42
C PHE A 440 -8.70 13.44 -4.17
N VAL A 441 -8.92 12.19 -4.54
CA VAL A 441 -7.93 11.11 -4.54
C VAL A 441 -7.87 10.53 -5.96
N ARG A 442 -7.24 9.39 -6.14
CA ARG A 442 -7.27 8.65 -7.39
C ARG A 442 -7.42 7.16 -7.14
N GLU A 443 -7.92 6.46 -8.12
CA GLU A 443 -7.87 5.01 -8.18
C GLU A 443 -6.49 4.55 -8.66
N THR A 444 -6.02 3.45 -8.11
CA THR A 444 -4.84 2.75 -8.59
C THR A 444 -5.16 1.27 -8.58
N VAL A 445 -5.23 0.67 -9.75
CA VAL A 445 -5.62 -0.74 -9.83
C VAL A 445 -4.39 -1.63 -9.72
N ILE A 446 -4.30 -2.34 -8.60
CA ILE A 446 -3.46 -3.51 -8.44
C ILE A 446 -4.38 -4.72 -8.33
N PHE A 447 -5.08 -4.89 -7.21
CA PHE A 447 -6.17 -5.83 -7.01
C PHE A 447 -7.32 -5.09 -6.32
N ASP A 448 -8.48 -5.06 -6.96
CA ASP A 448 -9.69 -4.46 -6.40
C ASP A 448 -10.72 -5.56 -6.19
N GLU A 449 -10.97 -5.93 -4.92
CA GLU A 449 -11.88 -7.02 -4.59
C GLU A 449 -13.35 -6.71 -4.93
N TRP A 450 -13.75 -5.44 -4.87
CA TRP A 450 -15.13 -5.05 -5.22
C TRP A 450 -15.38 -5.12 -6.72
N ALA A 451 -14.44 -4.58 -7.51
CA ALA A 451 -14.53 -4.68 -8.96
C ALA A 451 -14.46 -6.13 -9.44
N GLN A 452 -13.58 -6.94 -8.83
CA GLN A 452 -13.46 -8.36 -9.16
C GLN A 452 -14.71 -9.16 -8.74
N MET A 453 -15.30 -8.85 -7.58
CA MET A 453 -16.55 -9.47 -7.13
C MET A 453 -17.70 -9.18 -8.10
N LEU A 454 -17.89 -7.93 -8.49
CA LEU A 454 -18.92 -7.52 -9.44
C LEU A 454 -18.69 -8.15 -10.82
N ALA A 455 -17.44 -8.19 -11.28
CA ALA A 455 -17.10 -8.82 -12.55
C ALA A 455 -17.31 -10.35 -12.52
N ASN A 456 -17.10 -10.99 -11.38
CA ASN A 456 -17.37 -12.41 -11.20
C ASN A 456 -18.89 -12.72 -11.26
N GLU A 457 -19.75 -11.75 -10.88
CA GLU A 457 -21.20 -11.79 -11.04
C GLU A 457 -21.67 -11.40 -12.47
N GLY A 458 -20.74 -11.09 -13.38
CA GLY A 458 -21.02 -10.79 -14.78
C GLY A 458 -21.20 -9.30 -15.11
N PHE A 459 -20.91 -8.39 -14.20
CA PHE A 459 -20.97 -6.95 -14.45
C PHE A 459 -19.65 -6.42 -15.03
N LEU A 460 -19.72 -5.60 -16.05
CA LEU A 460 -18.62 -4.71 -16.41
C LEU A 460 -18.53 -3.60 -15.37
N VAL A 461 -17.34 -3.35 -14.84
CA VAL A 461 -17.14 -2.30 -13.82
C VAL A 461 -16.31 -1.17 -14.40
N LEU A 462 -16.88 0.04 -14.43
CA LEU A 462 -16.22 1.26 -14.86
C LEU A 462 -15.82 2.10 -13.63
N GLN A 463 -14.53 2.35 -13.46
CA GLN A 463 -13.93 3.15 -12.38
C GLN A 463 -13.31 4.43 -12.97
N PRO A 464 -14.09 5.53 -13.12
CA PRO A 464 -13.60 6.75 -13.71
C PRO A 464 -12.72 7.56 -12.75
N GLN A 465 -11.62 8.10 -13.28
CA GLN A 465 -10.84 9.17 -12.66
C GLN A 465 -11.44 10.51 -13.09
N TYR A 466 -12.61 10.83 -12.52
CA TYR A 466 -13.33 12.04 -12.90
C TYR A 466 -12.53 13.29 -12.54
N ARG A 467 -12.82 14.44 -13.21
CA ARG A 467 -12.10 15.70 -12.94
C ARG A 467 -12.07 16.03 -11.45
N GLY A 468 -10.93 16.54 -10.97
CA GLY A 468 -10.65 16.70 -9.54
C GLY A 468 -9.89 15.54 -8.92
N SER A 469 -9.73 14.40 -9.62
CA SER A 469 -8.86 13.32 -9.18
C SER A 469 -7.39 13.76 -9.18
N LYS A 470 -6.64 13.36 -8.15
CA LYS A 470 -5.19 13.62 -8.06
C LYS A 470 -4.38 12.73 -8.99
N GLY A 471 -3.17 13.14 -9.31
CA GLY A 471 -2.21 12.36 -10.08
C GLY A 471 -2.21 12.62 -11.58
N TYR A 472 -3.09 13.48 -12.06
CA TYR A 472 -3.21 13.86 -13.47
C TYR A 472 -2.87 15.33 -13.71
N GLY A 473 -2.11 15.92 -12.82
CA GLY A 473 -1.65 17.30 -12.85
C GLY A 473 -2.61 18.29 -12.18
N GLN A 474 -2.04 19.44 -11.81
CA GLN A 474 -2.76 20.48 -11.07
C GLN A 474 -4.01 20.99 -11.78
N ARG A 475 -3.97 21.18 -13.11
CA ARG A 475 -5.12 21.65 -13.87
C ARG A 475 -6.32 20.72 -13.69
N PHE A 476 -6.11 19.42 -13.86
CA PHE A 476 -7.17 18.41 -13.74
C PHE A 476 -7.75 18.35 -12.33
N TYR A 477 -6.92 18.57 -11.33
CA TYR A 477 -7.32 18.65 -9.93
C TYR A 477 -8.08 19.95 -9.61
N GLN A 478 -7.55 21.12 -10.03
CA GLN A 478 -8.08 22.44 -9.67
C GLN A 478 -9.43 22.76 -10.30
N ILE A 479 -9.73 22.25 -11.49
CA ILE A 479 -11.01 22.53 -12.18
C ILE A 479 -12.24 22.09 -11.39
N ALA A 480 -12.09 21.20 -10.43
CA ALA A 480 -13.17 20.76 -9.54
C ALA A 480 -13.44 21.71 -8.38
N PHE A 481 -12.53 22.62 -8.06
CA PHE A 481 -12.66 23.54 -6.94
C PHE A 481 -13.41 24.83 -7.32
N ALA A 482 -13.68 25.68 -6.31
CA ALA A 482 -14.51 26.88 -6.47
C ALA A 482 -14.06 27.78 -7.63
N ASN A 483 -12.78 27.96 -7.83
CA ASN A 483 -12.23 28.77 -8.93
C ASN A 483 -12.42 28.11 -10.31
N GLY A 484 -12.52 26.80 -10.37
CA GLY A 484 -12.85 26.04 -11.58
C GLY A 484 -14.36 25.81 -11.74
N GLY A 485 -15.13 25.88 -10.66
CA GLY A 485 -16.58 25.77 -10.63
C GLY A 485 -17.17 24.45 -11.14
N GLN A 486 -16.38 23.39 -11.24
CA GLN A 486 -16.79 22.14 -11.91
C GLN A 486 -17.06 20.97 -10.95
N GLY A 487 -16.79 21.15 -9.67
CA GLY A 487 -17.11 20.16 -8.65
C GLY A 487 -18.60 19.94 -8.47
N GLY A 488 -19.00 18.69 -8.28
CA GLY A 488 -20.40 18.32 -8.07
C GLY A 488 -21.25 18.19 -9.32
N TYR A 489 -21.05 19.05 -10.32
CA TYR A 489 -21.81 19.02 -11.58
C TYR A 489 -21.07 18.21 -12.66
N LYS A 490 -19.97 18.74 -13.15
CA LYS A 490 -19.21 18.10 -14.23
C LYS A 490 -18.48 16.82 -13.81
N MET A 491 -18.19 16.68 -12.53
CA MET A 491 -17.76 15.37 -11.99
C MET A 491 -18.83 14.28 -12.18
N GLN A 492 -20.12 14.65 -12.13
CA GLN A 492 -21.19 13.70 -12.43
C GLN A 492 -21.31 13.47 -13.93
N ASP A 493 -21.21 14.56 -14.73
CA ASP A 493 -21.19 14.45 -16.20
C ASP A 493 -20.07 13.51 -16.68
N ASP A 494 -18.88 13.58 -16.11
CA ASP A 494 -17.77 12.67 -16.43
C ASP A 494 -18.16 11.19 -16.25
N LYS A 495 -18.86 10.87 -15.18
CA LYS A 495 -19.33 9.50 -14.91
C LYS A 495 -20.40 9.06 -15.89
N ASP A 496 -21.36 9.94 -16.19
CA ASP A 496 -22.46 9.68 -17.12
C ASP A 496 -21.93 9.52 -18.57
N ASP A 497 -20.94 10.34 -18.95
CA ASP A 497 -20.29 10.25 -20.25
C ASP A 497 -19.47 8.96 -20.39
N GLY A 498 -18.87 8.48 -19.29
CA GLY A 498 -18.24 7.17 -19.22
C GLY A 498 -19.21 6.02 -19.48
N VAL A 499 -20.44 6.12 -18.96
CA VAL A 499 -21.51 5.16 -19.27
C VAL A 499 -21.83 5.19 -20.76
N THR A 500 -22.04 6.40 -21.33
CA THR A 500 -22.35 6.58 -22.75
C THR A 500 -21.24 6.04 -23.66
N TRP A 501 -19.99 6.25 -23.27
CA TRP A 501 -18.83 5.75 -24.01
C TRP A 501 -18.73 4.21 -23.99
N ALA A 502 -19.11 3.56 -22.88
CA ALA A 502 -18.98 2.11 -22.70
C ALA A 502 -20.11 1.30 -23.37
N ILE A 503 -21.25 1.93 -23.76
CA ILE A 503 -22.36 1.33 -24.50
C ILE A 503 -22.05 1.29 -25.99
#